data_b25c6cfed316a4014f9d285f648d9e27
#
_entry.id   b25c6cfed316a4014f9d285f648d9e27
#
_cell.length_a   1.000
_cell.length_b   1.000
_cell.length_c   1.000
_cell.angle_alpha   90.00
_cell.angle_beta   90.00
_cell.angle_gamma   90.00
#
_symmetry.space_group_name_H-M   'P 1'
#
loop_
_entity.id
_entity.type
_entity.pdbx_description
1 polymer ?
#
loop_
_entity_poly.entity_id
_entity_poly.type
_entity_poly.pdbx_seq_one_letter_code
_entity_poly.pdbx_strand_id
1 'polypeptide(L)'
;TRWTGGFGNPRSAIEAYRAQSNQKSDLDRQENKDKTGVFLGAYAKAPVTGQEIPIFISDYVLMGYGTGAIMAVPGQDERDWEFAEVFGLDIIRTVQPPADWDGKAYVGDGPAINSDFLNGLSIIEAKSAIIRWLEDNNEGSRQTSYKLRDWLFSRQRYWGEPFPIVYDKDGLPNPVPEDMLPVELPELIDWAPRSLDENSDPEPPLGRADDWSTTILDLGNGPQEYIRELNTMPQWAGSCWYYLRYLDPLNSEEFVSEDIEKYWMSGETGGVDLYVGGVEHAVLHLLYSRFWHKVLFDLGHVSTPEPFQRLFNQGYIQAAAYQDERGMYVDAADVSQVGEKFFYQENEVQRSFGKMGKSLKNSVTPDEMYEEYGADTLRLYEKFMGPLDQDRPWETKSVIGSQRLIQRVWRNLVNEETGEIAVSDNQPEEPLNRLLHKTIASVNNDMKNLRFNTAIARITELNNEITKLESPTPRAVAEPLVLLLAPLTPHIAEELWEKLGYDMSVVYAKFPVANEMLLVEDEVEIPIQINGKVKSKIKVDSNASDEALQEIALADEKIRSLLASSAPKKVIVISGKLVNIVH
;
A
#
# COMPACT_ATOMS: atom_id res chain seq x y z
N THR A 1 39.84 -0.72 35.47
CA THR A 1 38.47 -0.55 35.97
C THR A 1 37.47 -1.11 34.96
N ARG A 2 36.25 -1.42 35.38
CA ARG A 2 35.19 -1.92 34.46
C ARG A 2 34.90 -0.94 33.33
N TRP A 3 35.11 0.35 33.52
CA TRP A 3 34.88 1.40 32.54
C TRP A 3 35.96 1.52 31.46
N THR A 4 37.14 0.96 31.69
CA THR A 4 38.27 0.99 30.75
C THR A 4 38.67 -0.42 30.28
N GLY A 5 37.82 -1.43 30.49
CA GLY A 5 38.08 -2.80 30.06
C GLY A 5 39.37 -3.41 30.60
N GLY A 6 39.80 -2.95 31.80
CA GLY A 6 41.03 -3.41 32.45
C GLY A 6 42.30 -2.63 32.07
N PHE A 7 42.24 -1.70 31.12
CA PHE A 7 43.38 -0.84 30.77
C PHE A 7 43.69 0.17 31.90
N GLY A 8 44.95 0.51 32.07
CA GLY A 8 45.41 1.44 33.10
C GLY A 8 45.05 2.90 32.86
N ASN A 9 44.72 3.27 31.62
CA ASN A 9 44.32 4.63 31.26
C ASN A 9 43.27 4.59 30.12
N PRO A 10 42.45 5.65 30.01
CA PRO A 10 41.40 5.71 29.00
C PRO A 10 41.92 5.68 27.54
N ARG A 11 43.07 6.28 27.27
CA ARG A 11 43.59 6.38 25.88
C ARG A 11 43.88 5.00 25.27
N SER A 12 44.59 4.13 26.02
CA SER A 12 44.87 2.77 25.56
C SER A 12 43.60 1.95 25.38
N ALA A 13 42.61 2.14 26.27
CA ALA A 13 41.30 1.49 26.14
C ALA A 13 40.53 1.95 24.89
N ILE A 14 40.58 3.25 24.61
CA ILE A 14 39.94 3.86 23.41
C ILE A 14 40.56 3.31 22.12
N GLU A 15 41.89 3.28 22.04
CA GLU A 15 42.62 2.78 20.89
C GLU A 15 42.28 1.31 20.62
N ALA A 16 42.27 0.47 21.64
CA ALA A 16 41.89 -0.94 21.51
C ALA A 16 40.43 -1.11 21.08
N TYR A 17 39.51 -0.34 21.68
CA TYR A 17 38.08 -0.41 21.36
C TYR A 17 37.78 0.06 19.94
N ARG A 18 38.46 1.13 19.48
CA ARG A 18 38.33 1.61 18.08
C ARG A 18 38.78 0.56 17.07
N ALA A 19 39.91 -0.10 17.34
CA ALA A 19 40.40 -1.17 16.49
C ALA A 19 39.39 -2.35 16.41
N GLN A 20 38.78 -2.71 17.51
CA GLN A 20 37.75 -3.76 17.54
C GLN A 20 36.45 -3.33 16.83
N SER A 21 35.99 -2.09 17.08
CA SER A 21 34.73 -1.60 16.50
C SER A 21 34.82 -1.39 14.99
N ASN A 22 35.98 -1.05 14.45
CA ASN A 22 36.18 -0.88 13.01
C ASN A 22 36.06 -2.20 12.21
N GLN A 23 36.09 -3.34 12.88
CA GLN A 23 35.89 -4.65 12.25
C GLN A 23 34.41 -5.04 12.14
N LYS A 24 33.50 -4.26 12.73
CA LYS A 24 32.04 -4.50 12.72
C LYS A 24 31.36 -3.64 11.66
N SER A 25 30.48 -4.24 10.86
CA SER A 25 29.57 -3.51 10.00
C SER A 25 28.48 -2.78 10.80
N ASP A 26 27.79 -1.82 10.19
CA ASP A 26 26.65 -1.15 10.84
C ASP A 26 25.49 -2.11 11.15
N LEU A 27 25.34 -3.18 10.37
CA LEU A 27 24.37 -4.24 10.64
C LEU A 27 24.77 -5.03 11.89
N ASP A 28 26.03 -5.44 12.01
CA ASP A 28 26.55 -6.13 13.19
C ASP A 28 26.38 -5.29 14.47
N ARG A 29 26.55 -3.96 14.36
CA ARG A 29 26.35 -3.03 15.47
C ARG A 29 24.89 -2.90 15.88
N GLN A 30 23.95 -2.99 14.94
CA GLN A 30 22.51 -2.93 15.21
C GLN A 30 21.97 -4.22 15.84
N GLU A 31 22.49 -5.37 15.41
CA GLU A 31 22.03 -6.69 15.85
C GLU A 31 22.71 -7.16 17.14
N ASN A 32 23.85 -6.56 17.50
CA ASN A 32 24.61 -6.94 18.68
C ASN A 32 23.86 -6.62 19.98
N LYS A 33 23.54 -7.64 20.74
CA LYS A 33 22.86 -7.54 22.05
C LYS A 33 23.81 -7.16 23.19
N ASP A 34 25.11 -7.37 23.03
CA ASP A 34 26.10 -7.09 24.09
C ASP A 34 26.41 -5.59 24.10
N LYS A 35 26.16 -4.94 25.23
CA LYS A 35 26.48 -3.52 25.41
C LYS A 35 27.96 -3.37 25.78
N THR A 36 28.71 -2.86 24.80
CA THR A 36 30.16 -2.59 24.94
C THR A 36 30.43 -1.09 24.84
N GLY A 37 31.50 -0.65 25.49
CA GLY A 37 31.90 0.76 25.45
C GLY A 37 33.12 1.03 26.34
N VAL A 38 33.70 2.21 26.19
CA VAL A 38 34.85 2.66 26.97
C VAL A 38 34.67 4.11 27.44
N PHE A 39 34.94 4.37 28.70
CA PHE A 39 34.93 5.71 29.27
C PHE A 39 36.06 6.56 28.66
N LEU A 40 35.75 7.77 28.20
CA LEU A 40 36.71 8.68 27.59
C LEU A 40 37.67 9.33 28.60
N GLY A 41 37.42 9.22 29.89
CA GLY A 41 38.17 9.94 30.92
C GLY A 41 37.73 11.39 31.11
N ALA A 42 36.60 11.76 30.52
CA ALA A 42 36.04 13.11 30.55
C ALA A 42 34.55 13.08 30.89
N TYR A 43 34.05 14.22 31.34
CA TYR A 43 32.65 14.44 31.71
C TYR A 43 32.10 15.63 30.90
N ALA A 44 30.85 15.52 30.46
CA ALA A 44 30.09 16.65 29.97
C ALA A 44 29.28 17.26 31.13
N LYS A 45 29.04 18.56 31.08
CA LYS A 45 28.18 19.26 32.01
C LYS A 45 26.79 19.41 31.42
N ALA A 46 25.78 18.85 32.11
CA ALA A 46 24.40 19.01 31.69
C ALA A 46 24.00 20.49 31.80
N PRO A 47 23.50 21.13 30.71
CA PRO A 47 23.29 22.59 30.69
C PRO A 47 22.31 23.08 31.76
N VAL A 48 21.22 22.35 32.00
CA VAL A 48 20.16 22.76 32.95
C VAL A 48 20.54 22.53 34.40
N THR A 49 21.06 21.33 34.72
CA THR A 49 21.32 20.92 36.08
C THR A 49 22.74 21.18 36.57
N GLY A 50 23.67 21.40 35.64
CA GLY A 50 25.09 21.51 35.92
C GLY A 50 25.77 20.22 36.37
N GLN A 51 25.07 19.08 36.32
CA GLN A 51 25.62 17.77 36.70
C GLN A 51 26.69 17.31 35.71
N GLU A 52 27.70 16.63 36.21
CA GLU A 52 28.73 15.99 35.41
C GLU A 52 28.27 14.62 34.94
N ILE A 53 28.20 14.44 33.61
CA ILE A 53 27.77 13.23 32.93
C ILE A 53 28.98 12.56 32.30
N PRO A 54 29.27 11.25 32.56
CA PRO A 54 30.44 10.59 32.00
C PRO A 54 30.27 10.37 30.50
N ILE A 55 31.35 10.61 29.75
CA ILE A 55 31.38 10.43 28.29
C ILE A 55 31.99 9.08 27.96
N PHE A 56 31.25 8.29 27.16
CA PHE A 56 31.70 6.98 26.67
C PHE A 56 31.78 6.98 25.15
N ILE A 57 32.63 6.13 24.58
CA ILE A 57 32.49 5.65 23.20
C ILE A 57 31.81 4.29 23.25
N SER A 58 30.86 4.05 22.32
CA SER A 58 30.15 2.79 22.24
C SER A 58 29.72 2.52 20.80
N ASP A 59 29.81 1.26 20.37
CA ASP A 59 29.51 0.85 19.00
C ASP A 59 28.02 0.78 18.67
N TYR A 60 27.12 0.80 19.66
CA TYR A 60 25.68 0.90 19.41
C TYR A 60 25.22 2.33 19.04
N VAL A 61 26.07 3.34 19.24
CA VAL A 61 25.82 4.72 18.81
C VAL A 61 26.25 4.88 17.36
N LEU A 62 25.27 5.09 16.47
CA LEU A 62 25.54 5.17 15.03
C LEU A 62 26.00 6.58 14.62
N MET A 63 27.05 6.65 13.82
CA MET A 63 27.64 7.91 13.34
C MET A 63 26.69 8.71 12.44
N GLY A 64 25.77 8.06 11.72
CA GLY A 64 24.77 8.69 10.87
C GLY A 64 23.58 9.29 11.63
N TYR A 65 23.58 9.28 12.95
CA TYR A 65 22.51 9.86 13.77
C TYR A 65 22.98 11.19 14.38
N GLY A 66 22.45 12.31 13.89
CA GLY A 66 22.87 13.66 14.31
C GLY A 66 24.35 13.92 14.03
N THR A 67 25.10 14.28 15.08
CA THR A 67 26.56 14.51 15.02
C THR A 67 27.38 13.26 15.36
N GLY A 68 26.73 12.12 15.61
CA GLY A 68 27.37 10.93 16.16
C GLY A 68 27.62 10.99 17.66
N ALA A 69 27.27 12.12 18.32
CA ALA A 69 27.27 12.25 19.76
C ALA A 69 25.83 12.37 20.26
N ILE A 70 25.45 11.50 21.20
CA ILE A 70 24.12 11.47 21.79
C ILE A 70 24.18 11.67 23.30
N MET A 71 23.14 12.25 23.89
CA MET A 71 22.90 12.19 25.32
C MET A 71 21.99 10.98 25.59
N ALA A 72 22.51 9.97 26.26
CA ALA A 72 21.75 8.76 26.60
C ALA A 72 20.63 9.07 27.60
N VAL A 73 19.51 8.36 27.44
CA VAL A 73 18.29 8.54 28.25
C VAL A 73 17.80 7.21 28.85
N PRO A 74 18.56 6.59 29.75
CA PRO A 74 18.29 5.23 30.21
C PRO A 74 16.91 5.02 30.85
N GLY A 75 16.29 6.07 31.37
CA GLY A 75 14.91 6.00 31.86
C GLY A 75 13.84 5.81 30.78
N GLN A 76 14.12 6.15 29.52
CA GLN A 76 13.18 6.17 28.39
C GLN A 76 13.66 5.43 27.13
N ASP A 77 14.88 4.84 27.14
CA ASP A 77 15.38 3.99 26.05
C ASP A 77 15.92 2.68 26.61
N GLU A 78 15.45 1.54 26.10
CA GLU A 78 15.84 0.21 26.61
C GLU A 78 17.31 -0.10 26.37
N ARG A 79 17.90 0.37 25.25
CA ARG A 79 19.31 0.14 24.94
C ARG A 79 20.22 0.93 25.86
N ASP A 80 19.84 2.16 26.17
CA ASP A 80 20.55 3.02 27.15
C ASP A 80 20.39 2.47 28.56
N TRP A 81 19.22 1.90 28.88
CA TRP A 81 19.00 1.21 30.16
C TRP A 81 19.96 0.04 30.35
N GLU A 82 20.03 -0.85 29.32
CA GLU A 82 20.92 -2.00 29.33
C GLU A 82 22.40 -1.57 29.44
N PHE A 83 22.79 -0.51 28.73
CA PHE A 83 24.13 0.08 28.85
C PHE A 83 24.39 0.58 30.25
N ALA A 84 23.46 1.31 30.84
CA ALA A 84 23.58 1.83 32.20
C ALA A 84 23.71 0.69 33.25
N GLU A 85 22.95 -0.41 33.09
CA GLU A 85 23.10 -1.60 33.97
C GLU A 85 24.50 -2.22 33.86
N VAL A 86 25.00 -2.43 32.61
CA VAL A 86 26.33 -3.03 32.37
C VAL A 86 27.45 -2.19 32.96
N PHE A 87 27.39 -0.87 32.82
CA PHE A 87 28.42 0.05 33.27
C PHE A 87 28.16 0.57 34.69
N GLY A 88 27.01 0.24 35.31
CA GLY A 88 26.59 0.64 36.66
C GLY A 88 26.46 2.14 36.77
N LEU A 89 25.81 2.74 35.81
CA LEU A 89 25.44 4.16 35.78
C LEU A 89 24.07 4.36 36.43
N ASP A 90 23.86 5.54 37.01
CA ASP A 90 22.57 5.88 37.61
C ASP A 90 21.47 6.02 36.50
N ILE A 91 20.31 5.45 36.80
CA ILE A 91 19.14 5.53 35.92
C ILE A 91 18.09 6.41 36.60
N ILE A 92 17.83 7.57 35.99
CA ILE A 92 16.85 8.53 36.48
C ILE A 92 15.70 8.58 35.46
N ARG A 93 14.49 8.26 35.94
CA ARG A 93 13.28 8.41 35.10
C ARG A 93 12.89 9.87 35.01
N THR A 94 12.62 10.37 33.81
CA THR A 94 12.21 11.75 33.57
C THR A 94 10.76 11.85 33.09
N VAL A 95 10.10 10.71 32.86
CA VAL A 95 8.66 10.60 32.55
C VAL A 95 8.02 9.67 33.58
N GLN A 96 6.88 10.07 34.11
CA GLN A 96 6.11 9.29 35.10
C GLN A 96 5.43 8.12 34.42
N PRO A 97 5.79 6.86 34.68
CA PRO A 97 5.05 5.72 34.18
C PRO A 97 3.71 5.52 34.90
N PRO A 98 2.78 4.70 34.37
CA PRO A 98 1.61 4.23 35.13
C PRO A 98 2.00 3.54 36.44
N ALA A 99 1.08 3.56 37.41
CA ALA A 99 1.35 3.03 38.77
C ALA A 99 1.61 1.50 38.78
N ASP A 100 1.14 0.79 37.79
CA ASP A 100 1.29 -0.66 37.60
C ASP A 100 2.47 -1.03 36.68
N TRP A 101 3.29 -0.06 36.29
CA TRP A 101 4.46 -0.31 35.43
C TRP A 101 5.57 -1.00 36.22
N ASP A 102 5.93 -2.19 35.80
CA ASP A 102 7.00 -3.04 36.38
C ASP A 102 8.20 -3.24 35.42
N GLY A 103 8.16 -2.62 34.23
CA GLY A 103 9.20 -2.72 33.19
C GLY A 103 10.44 -1.86 33.48
N LYS A 104 11.44 -2.02 32.59
CA LYS A 104 12.70 -1.25 32.64
C LYS A 104 12.50 0.19 32.17
N ALA A 105 12.96 0.55 30.98
CA ALA A 105 12.74 1.87 30.42
C ALA A 105 11.24 2.10 30.09
N TYR A 106 10.76 3.31 30.33
CA TYR A 106 9.39 3.68 30.00
C TYR A 106 9.36 4.60 28.79
N VAL A 107 8.85 4.10 27.65
CA VAL A 107 8.77 4.81 26.37
C VAL A 107 7.38 5.41 26.09
N GLY A 108 6.44 5.29 27.04
CA GLY A 108 5.08 5.80 26.91
C GLY A 108 4.94 7.27 27.28
N ASP A 109 3.71 7.77 27.23
CA ASP A 109 3.35 9.14 27.59
C ASP A 109 3.14 9.31 29.09
N GLY A 110 3.45 10.49 29.61
CA GLY A 110 3.25 10.83 31.01
C GLY A 110 3.81 12.22 31.34
N PRO A 111 3.51 12.76 32.52
CA PRO A 111 4.10 14.03 32.96
C PRO A 111 5.59 13.90 33.22
N ALA A 112 6.33 14.96 32.95
CA ALA A 112 7.75 15.04 33.27
C ALA A 112 7.96 15.03 34.79
N ILE A 113 8.99 14.29 35.26
CA ILE A 113 9.43 14.17 36.65
C ILE A 113 10.93 14.27 36.71
N ASN A 114 11.49 14.58 37.87
CA ASN A 114 12.94 14.70 38.12
C ASN A 114 13.64 15.62 37.10
N SER A 115 12.95 16.65 36.61
CA SER A 115 13.35 17.48 35.47
C SER A 115 13.20 18.98 35.75
N ASP A 116 13.33 19.39 37.00
CA ASP A 116 13.30 20.77 37.48
C ASP A 116 12.07 21.54 36.99
N PHE A 117 12.24 22.65 36.27
CA PHE A 117 11.15 23.49 35.75
C PHE A 117 10.24 22.79 34.72
N LEU A 118 10.62 21.62 34.26
CA LEU A 118 9.81 20.80 33.36
C LEU A 118 8.81 19.89 34.08
N ASN A 119 8.96 19.71 35.39
CA ASN A 119 8.13 18.79 36.19
C ASN A 119 6.64 19.10 36.02
N GLY A 120 5.84 18.07 35.75
CA GLY A 120 4.39 18.15 35.54
C GLY A 120 3.94 18.53 34.14
N LEU A 121 4.84 18.94 33.25
CA LEU A 121 4.52 19.19 31.84
C LEU A 121 4.32 17.88 31.09
N SER A 122 3.47 17.89 30.08
CA SER A 122 3.41 16.81 29.09
C SER A 122 4.73 16.73 28.32
N ILE A 123 5.02 15.57 27.68
CA ILE A 123 6.25 15.39 26.90
C ILE A 123 6.40 16.46 25.80
N ILE A 124 5.32 16.81 25.13
CA ILE A 124 5.33 17.83 24.06
C ILE A 124 5.67 19.22 24.62
N GLU A 125 5.05 19.59 25.73
CA GLU A 125 5.30 20.87 26.40
C GLU A 125 6.72 20.92 26.98
N ALA A 126 7.17 19.83 27.61
CA ALA A 126 8.52 19.73 28.17
C ALA A 126 9.60 19.86 27.09
N LYS A 127 9.44 19.18 25.94
CA LYS A 127 10.34 19.33 24.77
C LYS A 127 10.38 20.75 24.27
N SER A 128 9.23 21.42 24.15
CA SER A 128 9.16 22.79 23.69
C SER A 128 9.78 23.78 24.70
N ALA A 129 9.58 23.55 25.98
CA ALA A 129 10.13 24.38 27.05
C ALA A 129 11.64 24.26 27.16
N ILE A 130 12.20 23.03 27.11
CA ILE A 130 13.66 22.82 27.20
C ILE A 130 14.38 23.38 25.97
N ILE A 131 13.84 23.21 24.76
CA ILE A 131 14.43 23.78 23.55
C ILE A 131 14.49 25.31 23.64
N ARG A 132 13.40 25.96 24.07
CA ARG A 132 13.37 27.40 24.26
C ARG A 132 14.40 27.85 25.30
N TRP A 133 14.47 27.13 26.43
CA TRP A 133 15.45 27.44 27.48
C TRP A 133 16.90 27.36 26.96
N LEU A 134 17.22 26.32 26.15
CA LEU A 134 18.54 26.15 25.53
C LEU A 134 18.86 27.28 24.54
N GLU A 135 17.87 27.71 23.75
CA GLU A 135 18.01 28.83 22.82
C GLU A 135 18.23 30.17 23.56
N ASP A 136 17.43 30.44 24.59
CA ASP A 136 17.50 31.66 25.39
C ASP A 136 18.84 31.80 26.15
N ASN A 137 19.44 30.66 26.50
CA ASN A 137 20.75 30.63 27.21
C ASN A 137 21.95 30.45 26.25
N ASN A 138 21.75 30.39 24.95
CA ASN A 138 22.78 30.11 23.94
C ASN A 138 23.52 28.77 24.14
N GLU A 139 22.85 27.78 24.70
CA GLU A 139 23.37 26.42 24.96
C GLU A 139 22.94 25.41 23.88
N GLY A 140 22.04 25.80 22.99
CA GLY A 140 21.55 24.94 21.91
C GLY A 140 20.58 25.64 20.97
N SER A 141 20.16 24.94 19.94
CA SER A 141 19.15 25.40 18.98
C SER A 141 18.25 24.26 18.54
N ARG A 142 17.02 24.62 18.13
CA ARG A 142 16.10 23.66 17.53
C ARG A 142 16.67 23.12 16.23
N GLN A 143 16.70 21.81 16.10
CA GLN A 143 17.08 21.12 14.89
C GLN A 143 15.95 20.20 14.44
N THR A 144 15.72 20.12 13.14
CA THR A 144 14.82 19.14 12.53
C THR A 144 15.67 18.04 11.90
N SER A 145 15.61 16.84 12.45
CA SER A 145 16.29 15.67 11.90
C SER A 145 15.26 14.81 11.17
N TYR A 146 15.53 14.48 9.93
CA TYR A 146 14.72 13.51 9.19
C TYR A 146 15.24 12.10 9.50
N LYS A 147 14.33 11.17 9.83
CA LYS A 147 14.66 9.75 10.09
C LYS A 147 14.98 8.96 8.80
N LEU A 148 15.35 9.65 7.74
CA LEU A 148 15.76 9.03 6.50
C LEU A 148 17.29 8.91 6.50
N ARG A 149 17.78 7.71 6.17
CA ARG A 149 19.19 7.52 5.84
C ARG A 149 19.45 8.13 4.48
N ASP A 150 20.70 8.49 4.22
CA ASP A 150 21.13 8.90 2.90
C ASP A 150 20.74 7.85 1.87
N TRP A 151 20.14 8.30 0.79
CA TRP A 151 19.66 7.42 -0.25
C TRP A 151 20.77 7.14 -1.24
N LEU A 152 21.31 5.92 -1.21
CA LEU A 152 22.31 5.51 -2.17
C LEU A 152 21.67 5.35 -3.55
N PHE A 153 21.82 6.38 -4.40
CA PHE A 153 21.22 6.46 -5.73
C PHE A 153 22.15 5.91 -6.82
N SER A 154 22.94 4.87 -6.52
CA SER A 154 23.82 4.21 -7.48
C SER A 154 23.87 2.71 -7.25
N ARG A 155 24.12 1.94 -8.30
CA ARG A 155 24.24 0.48 -8.27
C ARG A 155 25.39 0.01 -9.13
N GLN A 156 26.14 -0.96 -8.64
CA GLN A 156 27.16 -1.66 -9.39
C GLN A 156 26.54 -2.73 -10.30
N ARG A 157 25.71 -2.27 -11.24
CA ARG A 157 24.99 -3.13 -12.19
C ARG A 157 25.12 -2.59 -13.60
N TYR A 158 25.03 -3.47 -14.59
CA TYR A 158 24.96 -3.06 -15.99
C TYR A 158 23.58 -2.47 -16.34
N TRP A 159 22.49 -3.19 -16.01
CA TRP A 159 21.14 -2.76 -16.33
C TRP A 159 20.67 -1.66 -15.39
N GLY A 160 20.53 -0.48 -15.94
CA GLY A 160 20.08 0.75 -15.29
C GLY A 160 20.47 1.95 -16.14
N GLU A 161 19.87 3.11 -15.88
CA GLU A 161 20.22 4.34 -16.55
C GLU A 161 21.65 4.76 -16.16
N PRO A 162 22.55 5.02 -17.12
CA PRO A 162 23.89 5.53 -16.84
C PRO A 162 23.82 6.98 -16.32
N PHE A 163 24.74 7.33 -15.45
CA PHE A 163 24.83 8.71 -14.98
C PHE A 163 25.50 9.61 -16.04
N PRO A 164 24.95 10.79 -16.33
CA PRO A 164 25.59 11.77 -17.19
C PRO A 164 26.68 12.55 -16.44
N ILE A 165 27.61 11.83 -15.83
CA ILE A 165 28.69 12.36 -14.99
C ILE A 165 30.02 11.77 -15.44
N VAL A 166 31.02 12.63 -15.49
CA VAL A 166 32.43 12.26 -15.74
C VAL A 166 33.31 12.83 -14.64
N TYR A 167 34.40 12.16 -14.34
CA TYR A 167 35.39 12.56 -13.34
C TYR A 167 36.64 13.05 -14.02
N ASP A 168 37.15 14.19 -13.58
CA ASP A 168 38.45 14.71 -14.03
C ASP A 168 39.63 13.93 -13.38
N LYS A 169 40.86 14.32 -13.74
CA LYS A 169 42.09 13.69 -13.20
C LYS A 169 42.25 13.81 -11.69
N ASP A 170 41.55 14.73 -11.05
CA ASP A 170 41.56 14.96 -9.60
C ASP A 170 40.40 14.23 -8.90
N GLY A 171 39.57 13.48 -9.67
CA GLY A 171 38.41 12.73 -9.20
C GLY A 171 37.20 13.62 -8.91
N LEU A 172 37.14 14.83 -9.41
CA LEU A 172 36.00 15.72 -9.23
C LEU A 172 34.92 15.43 -10.27
N PRO A 173 33.64 15.31 -9.86
CA PRO A 173 32.54 15.06 -10.77
C PRO A 173 32.20 16.32 -11.61
N ASN A 174 31.95 16.09 -12.90
CA ASN A 174 31.50 17.08 -13.84
C ASN A 174 30.29 16.56 -14.63
N PRO A 175 29.26 17.36 -14.94
CA PRO A 175 28.16 16.94 -15.79
C PRO A 175 28.63 16.78 -17.23
N VAL A 176 28.06 15.78 -17.92
CA VAL A 176 28.19 15.63 -19.37
C VAL A 176 27.39 16.76 -20.05
N PRO A 177 27.93 17.41 -21.08
CA PRO A 177 27.20 18.46 -21.83
C PRO A 177 25.91 17.95 -22.45
N GLU A 178 24.89 18.80 -22.55
CA GLU A 178 23.54 18.39 -23.03
C GLU A 178 23.54 17.87 -24.48
N ASP A 179 24.42 18.40 -25.32
CA ASP A 179 24.58 17.96 -26.72
C ASP A 179 25.22 16.57 -26.85
N MET A 180 25.69 16.00 -25.75
CA MET A 180 26.20 14.62 -25.67
C MET A 180 25.24 13.63 -25.00
N LEU A 181 24.03 14.05 -24.72
CA LEU A 181 22.96 13.19 -24.19
C LEU A 181 22.14 12.56 -25.34
N PRO A 182 21.64 11.35 -25.15
CA PRO A 182 21.73 10.50 -23.96
C PRO A 182 23.10 9.80 -23.85
N VAL A 183 23.51 9.45 -22.62
CA VAL A 183 24.62 8.53 -22.39
C VAL A 183 24.09 7.11 -22.59
N GLU A 184 24.56 6.43 -23.61
CA GLU A 184 24.15 5.06 -23.92
C GLU A 184 25.07 4.02 -23.26
N LEU A 185 24.49 2.88 -22.84
CA LEU A 185 25.26 1.77 -22.30
C LEU A 185 26.08 1.08 -23.41
N PRO A 186 27.36 0.72 -23.16
CA PRO A 186 28.16 -0.02 -24.11
C PRO A 186 27.71 -1.49 -24.18
N GLU A 187 27.96 -2.15 -25.30
CA GLU A 187 27.79 -3.59 -25.36
C GLU A 187 28.85 -4.32 -24.51
N LEU A 188 28.44 -5.24 -23.67
CA LEU A 188 29.33 -6.09 -22.85
C LEU A 188 29.05 -7.58 -23.10
N ILE A 189 30.09 -8.37 -23.07
CA ILE A 189 30.00 -9.84 -23.16
C ILE A 189 29.75 -10.45 -21.77
N ASP A 190 30.29 -9.81 -20.72
CA ASP A 190 30.14 -10.24 -19.31
C ASP A 190 29.69 -9.08 -18.45
N TRP A 191 28.55 -9.24 -17.78
CA TRP A 191 27.90 -8.25 -16.94
C TRP A 191 28.15 -8.43 -15.44
N ALA A 192 29.02 -9.38 -15.05
CA ALA A 192 29.39 -9.56 -13.66
C ALA A 192 30.37 -8.46 -13.20
N PRO A 193 30.31 -8.00 -11.95
CA PRO A 193 31.35 -7.15 -11.38
C PRO A 193 32.72 -7.81 -11.50
N ARG A 194 33.76 -7.00 -11.65
CA ARG A 194 35.16 -7.48 -11.76
C ARG A 194 35.93 -7.17 -10.49
N SER A 195 36.62 -8.15 -9.92
CA SER A 195 37.67 -7.96 -8.91
C SER A 195 39.01 -7.90 -9.59
N LEU A 196 39.79 -6.88 -9.35
CA LEU A 196 41.13 -6.72 -9.92
C LEU A 196 42.18 -7.59 -9.17
N ASP A 197 42.01 -7.73 -7.85
CA ASP A 197 42.78 -8.64 -6.97
C ASP A 197 41.93 -9.05 -5.75
N GLU A 198 42.50 -9.95 -4.89
CA GLU A 198 41.78 -10.47 -3.71
C GLU A 198 41.46 -9.43 -2.64
N ASN A 199 42.06 -8.25 -2.66
CA ASN A 199 41.91 -7.19 -1.67
C ASN A 199 41.29 -5.92 -2.25
N SER A 200 40.98 -5.86 -3.55
CA SER A 200 40.32 -4.71 -4.18
C SER A 200 38.81 -4.82 -4.06
N ASP A 201 38.15 -3.65 -3.95
CA ASP A 201 36.70 -3.58 -4.09
C ASP A 201 36.27 -4.03 -5.50
N PRO A 202 35.12 -4.71 -5.64
CA PRO A 202 34.61 -5.09 -6.94
C PRO A 202 34.35 -3.86 -7.83
N GLU A 203 34.89 -3.88 -9.04
CA GLU A 203 34.62 -2.85 -10.04
C GLU A 203 33.25 -3.11 -10.69
N PRO A 204 32.42 -2.06 -10.94
CA PRO A 204 31.16 -2.21 -11.65
C PRO A 204 31.33 -2.83 -13.04
N PRO A 205 30.30 -3.50 -13.60
CA PRO A 205 30.39 -4.13 -14.92
C PRO A 205 30.82 -3.19 -16.05
N LEU A 206 30.44 -1.92 -15.99
CA LEU A 206 30.81 -0.91 -16.98
C LEU A 206 32.32 -0.62 -17.03
N GLY A 207 33.06 -0.92 -15.96
CA GLY A 207 34.52 -0.88 -15.96
C GLY A 207 35.20 -1.90 -16.88
N ARG A 208 34.42 -2.85 -17.46
CA ARG A 208 34.93 -3.79 -18.49
C ARG A 208 34.95 -3.21 -19.90
N ALA A 209 34.30 -2.08 -20.12
CA ALA A 209 34.27 -1.37 -21.38
C ALA A 209 35.33 -0.28 -21.41
N ASP A 210 36.60 -0.67 -21.57
CA ASP A 210 37.74 0.25 -21.50
C ASP A 210 37.60 1.44 -22.46
N ASP A 211 37.11 1.21 -23.69
CA ASP A 211 36.90 2.27 -24.70
C ASP A 211 35.73 3.20 -24.35
N TRP A 212 34.79 2.77 -23.51
CA TRP A 212 33.64 3.56 -23.09
C TRP A 212 33.91 4.27 -21.75
N SER A 213 34.60 3.62 -20.83
CA SER A 213 34.85 4.12 -19.48
C SER A 213 35.68 5.41 -19.48
N THR A 214 36.49 5.62 -20.50
CA THR A 214 37.30 6.82 -20.69
C THR A 214 36.79 7.62 -21.90
N THR A 215 36.73 8.93 -21.79
CA THR A 215 36.24 9.82 -22.86
C THR A 215 37.02 11.13 -22.89
N ILE A 216 37.14 11.72 -24.07
CA ILE A 216 37.81 13.04 -24.22
C ILE A 216 36.70 14.08 -24.43
N LEU A 217 36.59 15.03 -23.51
CA LEU A 217 35.61 16.12 -23.54
C LEU A 217 36.29 17.49 -23.43
N ASP A 218 35.67 18.49 -24.02
CA ASP A 218 35.99 19.88 -23.76
C ASP A 218 34.87 20.52 -22.92
N LEU A 219 35.11 20.68 -21.63
CA LEU A 219 34.21 21.33 -20.69
C LEU A 219 34.51 22.82 -20.51
N GLY A 220 35.12 23.46 -21.54
CA GLY A 220 35.45 24.88 -21.56
C GLY A 220 36.92 25.20 -21.25
N ASN A 221 37.75 24.17 -21.01
CA ASN A 221 39.18 24.27 -20.73
C ASN A 221 40.09 23.60 -21.79
N GLY A 222 39.52 23.30 -22.98
CA GLY A 222 40.10 22.47 -24.01
C GLY A 222 39.90 20.97 -23.78
N PRO A 223 40.13 20.14 -24.83
CA PRO A 223 39.95 18.71 -24.74
C PRO A 223 40.80 18.06 -23.66
N GLN A 224 40.18 17.35 -22.72
CA GLN A 224 40.81 16.61 -21.64
C GLN A 224 40.19 15.21 -21.52
N GLU A 225 40.97 14.29 -20.95
CA GLU A 225 40.51 12.94 -20.66
C GLU A 225 39.73 12.94 -19.34
N TYR A 226 38.55 12.26 -19.37
CA TYR A 226 37.67 12.06 -18.23
C TYR A 226 37.32 10.60 -18.09
N ILE A 227 37.04 10.15 -16.86
CA ILE A 227 36.51 8.84 -16.56
C ILE A 227 35.00 8.95 -16.35
N ARG A 228 34.19 8.14 -17.05
CA ARG A 228 32.74 8.10 -16.85
C ARG A 228 32.40 7.50 -15.50
N GLU A 229 31.25 7.89 -14.94
CA GLU A 229 30.66 7.15 -13.82
C GLU A 229 30.32 5.71 -14.27
N LEU A 230 30.88 4.73 -13.55
CA LEU A 230 30.76 3.30 -13.88
C LEU A 230 29.57 2.61 -13.21
N ASN A 231 28.93 3.26 -12.23
CA ASN A 231 27.68 2.79 -11.65
C ASN A 231 26.50 3.21 -12.52
N THR A 232 25.40 2.51 -12.39
CA THR A 232 24.12 2.90 -12.97
C THR A 232 23.15 3.37 -11.90
N MET A 233 22.11 4.09 -12.29
CA MET A 233 21.00 4.45 -11.40
C MET A 233 20.26 3.19 -10.95
N PRO A 234 19.56 3.21 -9.81
CA PRO A 234 18.67 2.12 -9.43
C PRO A 234 17.61 1.89 -10.51
N GLN A 235 17.21 0.64 -10.69
CA GLN A 235 16.19 0.25 -11.69
C GLN A 235 14.88 1.06 -11.61
N TRP A 236 14.55 1.58 -10.42
CA TRP A 236 13.36 2.43 -10.20
C TRP A 236 13.52 3.85 -10.76
N ALA A 237 14.73 4.29 -11.05
CA ALA A 237 14.97 5.62 -11.60
C ALA A 237 14.37 5.80 -13.00
N GLY A 238 14.44 4.77 -13.84
CA GLY A 238 13.81 4.78 -15.17
C GLY A 238 12.30 4.64 -15.10
N SER A 239 11.80 3.76 -14.23
CA SER A 239 10.36 3.51 -14.14
C SER A 239 9.60 4.50 -13.27
N CYS A 240 10.27 5.35 -12.48
CA CYS A 240 9.58 6.21 -11.52
C CYS A 240 8.81 7.38 -12.14
N TRP A 241 9.08 7.74 -13.38
CA TRP A 241 8.46 8.85 -14.10
C TRP A 241 7.65 8.39 -15.34
N TYR A 242 7.45 7.08 -15.54
CA TYR A 242 6.78 6.52 -16.73
C TYR A 242 5.38 7.10 -16.96
N TYR A 243 4.64 7.42 -15.88
CA TYR A 243 3.29 7.98 -15.95
C TYR A 243 3.25 9.36 -16.63
N LEU A 244 4.34 10.14 -16.55
CA LEU A 244 4.50 11.39 -17.30
C LEU A 244 4.77 11.09 -18.78
N ARG A 245 5.70 10.17 -19.06
CA ARG A 245 6.02 9.79 -20.44
C ARG A 245 4.85 9.19 -21.22
N TYR A 246 3.95 8.48 -20.52
CA TYR A 246 2.74 7.92 -21.12
C TYR A 246 1.77 8.97 -21.67
N LEU A 247 1.84 10.20 -21.16
CA LEU A 247 0.99 11.29 -21.64
C LEU A 247 1.39 11.74 -23.06
N ASP A 248 2.68 11.70 -23.37
CA ASP A 248 3.25 12.20 -24.63
C ASP A 248 4.37 11.28 -25.16
N PRO A 249 4.06 10.00 -25.49
CA PRO A 249 5.07 8.98 -25.73
C PRO A 249 5.88 9.15 -27.02
N LEU A 250 5.38 9.96 -27.97
CA LEU A 250 6.03 10.20 -29.27
C LEU A 250 6.81 11.51 -29.32
N ASN A 251 6.83 12.29 -28.26
CA ASN A 251 7.59 13.52 -28.19
C ASN A 251 9.09 13.23 -28.18
N SER A 252 9.83 13.76 -29.14
CA SER A 252 11.29 13.60 -29.27
C SER A 252 12.10 14.72 -28.63
N GLU A 253 11.46 15.83 -28.31
CA GLU A 253 12.13 17.04 -27.80
C GLU A 253 12.08 17.11 -26.27
N GLU A 254 10.96 16.69 -25.68
CA GLU A 254 10.70 16.77 -24.25
C GLU A 254 10.15 15.44 -23.73
N PHE A 255 10.29 15.16 -22.43
CA PHE A 255 9.72 13.94 -21.83
C PHE A 255 8.19 13.99 -21.78
N VAL A 256 7.60 15.18 -21.73
CA VAL A 256 6.17 15.48 -21.92
C VAL A 256 6.03 16.98 -22.22
N SER A 257 5.19 17.38 -23.18
CA SER A 257 4.92 18.79 -23.42
C SER A 257 4.08 19.40 -22.29
N GLU A 258 4.32 20.67 -22.00
CA GLU A 258 3.68 21.40 -20.91
C GLU A 258 2.14 21.41 -21.02
N ASP A 259 1.62 21.60 -22.24
CA ASP A 259 0.18 21.66 -22.47
C ASP A 259 -0.51 20.28 -22.22
N ILE A 260 0.15 19.19 -22.62
CA ILE A 260 -0.35 17.84 -22.40
C ILE A 260 -0.27 17.47 -20.90
N GLU A 261 0.84 17.80 -20.26
CA GLU A 261 1.00 17.60 -18.82
C GLU A 261 -0.09 18.34 -18.05
N LYS A 262 -0.27 19.63 -18.30
CA LYS A 262 -1.32 20.42 -17.66
C LYS A 262 -2.72 19.89 -17.90
N TYR A 263 -3.02 19.43 -19.12
CA TYR A 263 -4.33 18.85 -19.41
C TYR A 263 -4.63 17.63 -18.56
N TRP A 264 -3.66 16.72 -18.39
CA TRP A 264 -3.86 15.47 -17.67
C TRP A 264 -3.62 15.55 -16.17
N MET A 265 -2.68 16.40 -15.73
CA MET A 265 -2.21 16.42 -14.35
C MET A 265 -2.77 17.55 -13.49
N SER A 266 -3.30 18.63 -14.08
CA SER A 266 -3.74 19.80 -13.32
C SER A 266 -5.22 19.78 -12.89
N GLY A 267 -5.80 18.61 -12.65
CA GLY A 267 -7.17 18.48 -12.10
C GLY A 267 -7.34 19.18 -10.75
N GLU A 268 -8.54 19.10 -10.16
CA GLU A 268 -8.93 19.82 -8.94
C GLU A 268 -7.93 19.66 -7.78
N THR A 269 -7.34 18.49 -7.62
CA THR A 269 -6.30 18.20 -6.62
C THR A 269 -4.91 18.00 -7.22
N GLY A 270 -4.80 17.94 -8.54
CA GLY A 270 -3.56 17.71 -9.28
C GLY A 270 -3.02 16.26 -9.21
N GLY A 271 -2.16 15.89 -10.18
CA GLY A 271 -1.58 14.55 -10.28
C GLY A 271 -2.48 13.51 -10.94
N VAL A 272 -1.99 12.27 -11.05
CA VAL A 272 -2.75 11.13 -11.60
C VAL A 272 -3.96 10.82 -10.71
N ASP A 273 -5.17 10.78 -11.29
CA ASP A 273 -6.43 10.64 -10.56
C ASP A 273 -6.52 9.37 -9.71
N LEU A 274 -6.08 8.24 -10.26
CA LEU A 274 -6.08 6.95 -9.58
C LEU A 274 -4.82 6.16 -9.92
N TYR A 275 -4.07 5.78 -8.91
CA TYR A 275 -2.87 4.96 -9.03
C TYR A 275 -3.06 3.64 -8.28
N VAL A 276 -3.03 2.52 -9.01
CA VAL A 276 -3.28 1.19 -8.46
C VAL A 276 -1.99 0.38 -8.49
N GLY A 277 -1.62 -0.19 -7.35
CA GLY A 277 -0.41 -1.00 -7.25
C GLY A 277 -0.28 -1.71 -5.92
N GLY A 278 0.55 -2.77 -5.89
CA GLY A 278 0.80 -3.56 -4.68
C GLY A 278 1.45 -2.75 -3.57
N VAL A 279 1.14 -3.11 -2.33
CA VAL A 279 1.66 -2.43 -1.12
C VAL A 279 3.19 -2.50 -1.03
N GLU A 280 3.84 -3.49 -1.64
CA GLU A 280 5.30 -3.63 -1.71
C GLU A 280 5.98 -2.43 -2.36
N HIS A 281 5.27 -1.69 -3.21
CA HIS A 281 5.81 -0.50 -3.87
C HIS A 281 5.82 0.75 -2.98
N ALA A 282 5.26 0.70 -1.78
CA ALA A 282 5.26 1.81 -0.84
C ALA A 282 6.67 2.30 -0.49
N VAL A 283 7.61 1.36 -0.36
CA VAL A 283 9.03 1.65 -0.04
C VAL A 283 9.97 1.55 -1.26
N LEU A 284 9.44 1.28 -2.44
CA LEU A 284 10.17 1.13 -3.70
C LEU A 284 9.70 2.21 -4.69
N HIS A 285 8.97 1.81 -5.74
CA HIS A 285 8.54 2.67 -6.82
C HIS A 285 7.87 3.97 -6.35
N LEU A 286 7.00 3.94 -5.36
CA LEU A 286 6.26 5.13 -4.91
C LEU A 286 7.16 6.19 -4.26
N LEU A 287 8.21 5.78 -3.52
CA LEU A 287 9.19 6.73 -2.99
C LEU A 287 9.99 7.40 -4.11
N TYR A 288 10.47 6.62 -5.09
CA TYR A 288 11.19 7.15 -6.25
C TYR A 288 10.30 8.09 -7.06
N SER A 289 9.08 7.70 -7.37
CA SER A 289 8.14 8.51 -8.15
C SER A 289 7.84 9.83 -7.47
N ARG A 290 7.56 9.81 -6.17
CA ARG A 290 7.25 11.04 -5.43
C ARG A 290 8.46 11.96 -5.30
N PHE A 291 9.64 11.41 -5.02
CA PHE A 291 10.86 12.20 -4.93
C PHE A 291 11.21 12.82 -6.30
N TRP A 292 11.18 12.02 -7.36
CA TRP A 292 11.47 12.49 -8.72
C TRP A 292 10.49 13.56 -9.17
N HIS A 293 9.21 13.36 -8.92
CA HIS A 293 8.16 14.32 -9.25
C HIS A 293 8.36 15.66 -8.52
N LYS A 294 8.72 15.63 -7.24
CA LYS A 294 9.03 16.86 -6.48
C LYS A 294 10.24 17.59 -7.04
N VAL A 295 11.28 16.89 -7.46
CA VAL A 295 12.43 17.51 -8.14
C VAL A 295 12.00 18.15 -9.46
N LEU A 296 11.20 17.46 -10.27
CA LEU A 296 10.67 18.02 -11.52
C LEU A 296 9.77 19.24 -11.27
N PHE A 297 8.99 19.23 -10.20
CA PHE A 297 8.18 20.37 -9.78
C PHE A 297 9.04 21.56 -9.36
N ASP A 298 10.07 21.34 -8.54
CA ASP A 298 11.00 22.39 -8.10
C ASP A 298 11.77 23.02 -9.28
N LEU A 299 12.03 22.22 -10.33
CA LEU A 299 12.66 22.67 -11.58
C LEU A 299 11.66 23.28 -12.58
N GLY A 300 10.36 23.23 -12.30
CA GLY A 300 9.31 23.83 -13.15
C GLY A 300 8.88 22.98 -14.35
N HIS A 301 9.20 21.66 -14.37
CA HIS A 301 8.86 20.76 -15.47
C HIS A 301 7.49 20.10 -15.34
N VAL A 302 6.85 20.15 -14.17
CA VAL A 302 5.49 19.63 -13.94
C VAL A 302 4.68 20.65 -13.16
N SER A 303 3.36 20.63 -13.34
CA SER A 303 2.44 21.64 -12.80
C SER A 303 1.99 21.37 -11.37
N THR A 304 2.21 20.15 -10.84
CA THR A 304 1.69 19.73 -9.54
C THR A 304 2.80 19.25 -8.60
N PRO A 305 2.70 19.52 -7.27
CA PRO A 305 3.73 19.11 -6.31
C PRO A 305 3.65 17.63 -5.89
N GLU A 306 2.56 16.93 -6.20
CA GLU A 306 2.35 15.52 -5.88
C GLU A 306 1.99 14.72 -7.14
N PRO A 307 2.55 13.51 -7.32
CA PRO A 307 2.34 12.73 -8.55
C PRO A 307 0.96 12.08 -8.63
N PHE A 308 0.36 11.71 -7.50
CA PHE A 308 -0.85 10.90 -7.42
C PHE A 308 -1.88 11.52 -6.48
N GLN A 309 -3.16 11.61 -6.92
CA GLN A 309 -4.27 12.07 -6.09
C GLN A 309 -4.76 10.98 -5.15
N ARG A 310 -4.97 9.78 -5.70
CA ARG A 310 -5.48 8.63 -4.98
C ARG A 310 -4.64 7.40 -5.26
N LEU A 311 -4.02 6.87 -4.20
CA LEU A 311 -3.38 5.56 -4.23
C LEU A 311 -4.37 4.50 -3.76
N PHE A 312 -4.45 3.39 -4.50
CA PHE A 312 -5.19 2.22 -4.10
C PHE A 312 -4.28 0.99 -4.13
N ASN A 313 -4.07 0.38 -2.96
CA ASN A 313 -3.32 -0.87 -2.86
C ASN A 313 -4.29 -2.05 -2.81
N GLN A 314 -4.15 -2.98 -3.74
CA GLN A 314 -4.88 -4.23 -3.68
C GLN A 314 -4.23 -5.21 -2.69
N GLY A 315 -5.08 -6.03 -2.04
CA GLY A 315 -4.62 -7.12 -1.19
C GLY A 315 -3.94 -8.23 -1.99
N TYR A 316 -3.21 -9.09 -1.30
CA TYR A 316 -2.57 -10.25 -1.93
C TYR A 316 -3.57 -11.37 -2.20
N ILE A 317 -3.46 -11.99 -3.36
CA ILE A 317 -4.03 -13.30 -3.60
C ILE A 317 -3.09 -14.32 -2.95
N GLN A 318 -3.59 -15.04 -1.95
CA GLN A 318 -2.86 -16.07 -1.23
C GLN A 318 -3.28 -17.44 -1.75
N ALA A 319 -2.36 -18.40 -1.76
CA ALA A 319 -2.68 -19.78 -2.09
C ALA A 319 -2.14 -20.74 -1.04
N ALA A 320 -2.72 -21.94 -0.98
CA ALA A 320 -2.22 -23.00 -0.13
C ALA A 320 -0.79 -23.37 -0.54
N ALA A 321 0.10 -23.39 0.41
CA ALA A 321 1.48 -23.84 0.27
C ALA A 321 1.72 -25.02 1.20
N TYR A 322 2.53 -25.97 0.77
CA TYR A 322 2.74 -27.23 1.49
C TYR A 322 4.20 -27.46 1.77
N GLN A 323 4.50 -27.84 3.01
CA GLN A 323 5.88 -28.12 3.44
C GLN A 323 6.04 -29.59 3.85
N ASP A 324 7.14 -30.19 3.45
CA ASP A 324 7.55 -31.51 3.91
C ASP A 324 8.08 -31.45 5.37
N GLU A 325 8.43 -32.60 5.95
CA GLU A 325 8.96 -32.73 7.32
C GLU A 325 10.26 -31.92 7.55
N ARG A 326 10.98 -31.57 6.48
CA ARG A 326 12.21 -30.78 6.53
C ARG A 326 11.94 -29.29 6.40
N GLY A 327 10.67 -28.87 6.27
CA GLY A 327 10.26 -27.49 6.07
C GLY A 327 10.46 -26.97 4.63
N MET A 328 10.72 -27.88 3.66
CA MET A 328 10.89 -27.51 2.25
C MET A 328 9.53 -27.46 1.55
N TYR A 329 9.29 -26.41 0.79
CA TYR A 329 8.08 -26.28 -0.01
C TYR A 329 8.04 -27.28 -1.16
N VAL A 330 6.93 -27.99 -1.30
CA VAL A 330 6.62 -28.92 -2.40
C VAL A 330 5.62 -28.27 -3.36
N ASP A 331 5.54 -28.79 -4.59
CA ASP A 331 4.62 -28.25 -5.58
C ASP A 331 3.17 -28.50 -5.15
N ALA A 332 2.38 -27.43 -5.06
CA ALA A 332 0.99 -27.51 -4.60
C ALA A 332 0.11 -28.31 -5.57
N ALA A 333 0.43 -28.34 -6.85
CA ALA A 333 -0.29 -29.11 -7.88
C ALA A 333 -0.19 -30.62 -7.67
N ASP A 334 0.93 -31.10 -7.09
CA ASP A 334 1.18 -32.51 -6.85
C ASP A 334 0.67 -33.01 -5.50
N VAL A 335 0.04 -32.14 -4.71
CA VAL A 335 -0.47 -32.50 -3.38
C VAL A 335 -1.89 -33.04 -3.46
N SER A 336 -2.07 -34.25 -2.92
CA SER A 336 -3.37 -34.89 -2.77
C SER A 336 -3.95 -34.67 -1.37
N GLN A 337 -5.27 -34.60 -1.27
CA GLN A 337 -5.98 -34.48 0.00
C GLN A 337 -6.75 -35.76 0.30
N VAL A 338 -6.52 -36.33 1.49
CA VAL A 338 -7.30 -37.49 2.01
C VAL A 338 -7.87 -37.12 3.37
N GLY A 339 -9.17 -36.88 3.43
CA GLY A 339 -9.82 -36.34 4.62
C GLY A 339 -9.31 -34.92 4.93
N GLU A 340 -8.79 -34.71 6.14
CA GLU A 340 -8.21 -33.45 6.58
C GLU A 340 -6.68 -33.34 6.35
N LYS A 341 -6.07 -34.42 5.85
CA LYS A 341 -4.62 -34.52 5.65
C LYS A 341 -4.22 -34.32 4.20
N PHE A 342 -3.01 -33.79 4.01
CA PHE A 342 -2.41 -33.50 2.71
C PHE A 342 -1.16 -34.37 2.51
N PHE A 343 -0.97 -34.89 1.29
CA PHE A 343 0.10 -35.80 0.96
C PHE A 343 0.80 -35.38 -0.34
N TYR A 344 2.12 -35.42 -0.31
CA TYR A 344 3.00 -35.29 -1.47
C TYR A 344 3.82 -36.58 -1.60
N GLN A 345 3.66 -37.31 -2.72
CA GLN A 345 4.36 -38.59 -2.94
C GLN A 345 4.24 -39.55 -1.73
N GLU A 346 3.06 -39.76 -1.20
CA GLU A 346 2.74 -40.61 -0.03
C GLU A 346 3.19 -40.07 1.34
N ASN A 347 3.97 -38.98 1.39
CA ASN A 347 4.37 -38.36 2.65
C ASN A 347 3.37 -37.27 3.08
N GLU A 348 3.00 -37.26 4.35
CA GLU A 348 2.13 -36.21 4.90
C GLU A 348 2.86 -34.85 4.87
N VAL A 349 2.18 -33.79 4.40
CA VAL A 349 2.71 -32.43 4.31
C VAL A 349 1.83 -31.47 5.09
N GLN A 350 2.45 -30.41 5.60
CA GLN A 350 1.74 -29.37 6.35
C GLN A 350 1.29 -28.25 5.42
N ARG A 351 -0.01 -27.89 5.51
CA ARG A 351 -0.60 -26.80 4.74
C ARG A 351 -0.49 -25.49 5.50
N SER A 352 -0.03 -24.46 4.80
CA SER A 352 -0.10 -23.05 5.21
C SER A 352 -0.70 -22.21 4.07
N PHE A 353 -0.98 -20.93 4.32
CA PHE A 353 -1.38 -19.99 3.29
C PHE A 353 -0.34 -18.89 3.18
N GLY A 354 0.02 -18.50 1.97
CA GLY A 354 0.97 -17.44 1.72
C GLY A 354 0.73 -16.76 0.38
N LYS A 355 1.43 -15.65 0.14
CA LYS A 355 1.37 -14.94 -1.14
C LYS A 355 1.65 -15.93 -2.28
N MET A 356 0.77 -15.97 -3.28
CA MET A 356 0.94 -16.82 -4.45
C MET A 356 2.26 -16.49 -5.17
N GLY A 357 3.10 -17.48 -5.42
CA GLY A 357 4.37 -17.27 -6.07
C GLY A 357 5.29 -18.48 -6.13
N LYS A 358 6.35 -18.37 -6.92
CA LYS A 358 7.31 -19.46 -7.20
C LYS A 358 8.06 -19.94 -5.95
N SER A 359 8.36 -19.05 -5.00
CA SER A 359 9.09 -19.40 -3.77
C SER A 359 8.33 -20.35 -2.86
N LEU A 360 6.99 -20.26 -2.84
CA LEU A 360 6.13 -21.15 -2.07
C LEU A 360 5.59 -22.32 -2.89
N LYS A 361 5.94 -22.39 -4.19
CA LYS A 361 5.48 -23.41 -5.14
C LYS A 361 3.95 -23.59 -5.14
N ASN A 362 3.23 -22.49 -5.02
CA ASN A 362 1.77 -22.44 -4.94
C ASN A 362 1.16 -21.54 -6.03
N SER A 363 1.89 -21.33 -7.13
CA SER A 363 1.44 -20.48 -8.23
C SER A 363 0.33 -21.16 -9.02
N VAL A 364 -0.69 -20.36 -9.39
CA VAL A 364 -1.67 -20.67 -10.43
C VAL A 364 -1.42 -19.68 -11.55
N THR A 365 -1.19 -20.16 -12.77
CA THR A 365 -0.89 -19.28 -13.89
C THR A 365 -2.17 -18.80 -14.57
N PRO A 366 -2.22 -17.54 -15.06
CA PRO A 366 -3.35 -17.06 -15.85
C PRO A 366 -3.62 -17.92 -17.10
N ASP A 367 -2.56 -18.43 -17.74
CA ASP A 367 -2.67 -19.22 -18.97
C ASP A 367 -3.48 -20.50 -18.74
N GLU A 368 -3.21 -21.26 -17.66
CA GLU A 368 -4.00 -22.44 -17.27
C GLU A 368 -5.48 -22.08 -17.06
N MET A 369 -5.76 -20.95 -16.43
CA MET A 369 -7.12 -20.49 -16.18
C MET A 369 -7.83 -20.05 -17.47
N TYR A 370 -7.09 -19.42 -18.41
CA TYR A 370 -7.65 -19.04 -19.69
C TYR A 370 -8.00 -20.24 -20.56
N GLU A 371 -7.15 -21.26 -20.55
CA GLU A 371 -7.40 -22.50 -21.31
C GLU A 371 -8.59 -23.28 -20.76
N GLU A 372 -8.75 -23.36 -19.43
CA GLU A 372 -9.81 -24.17 -18.81
C GLU A 372 -11.13 -23.42 -18.70
N TYR A 373 -11.12 -22.13 -18.34
CA TYR A 373 -12.33 -21.39 -17.99
C TYR A 373 -12.61 -20.16 -18.87
N GLY A 374 -11.62 -19.69 -19.61
CA GLY A 374 -11.68 -18.45 -20.39
C GLY A 374 -11.35 -17.18 -19.57
N ALA A 375 -10.87 -16.15 -20.28
CA ALA A 375 -10.40 -14.91 -19.67
C ALA A 375 -11.50 -14.15 -18.89
N ASP A 376 -12.72 -14.09 -19.40
CA ASP A 376 -13.83 -13.42 -18.73
C ASP A 376 -14.19 -14.08 -17.39
N THR A 377 -14.10 -15.41 -17.33
CA THR A 377 -14.35 -16.16 -16.09
C THR A 377 -13.31 -15.85 -15.04
N LEU A 378 -12.02 -15.82 -15.42
CA LEU A 378 -10.93 -15.47 -14.49
C LEU A 378 -11.09 -14.02 -13.99
N ARG A 379 -11.29 -13.06 -14.90
CA ARG A 379 -11.50 -11.65 -14.56
C ARG A 379 -12.66 -11.45 -13.60
N LEU A 380 -13.77 -12.14 -13.84
CA LEU A 380 -14.96 -12.08 -12.98
C LEU A 380 -14.70 -12.68 -11.61
N TYR A 381 -14.00 -13.82 -11.56
CA TYR A 381 -13.66 -14.49 -10.31
C TYR A 381 -12.74 -13.65 -9.43
N GLU A 382 -11.64 -13.13 -9.97
CA GLU A 382 -10.71 -12.28 -9.22
C GLU A 382 -11.39 -11.06 -8.60
N LYS A 383 -12.30 -10.42 -9.36
CA LYS A 383 -13.07 -9.26 -8.88
C LYS A 383 -14.16 -9.63 -7.88
N PHE A 384 -14.63 -10.90 -7.90
CA PHE A 384 -15.71 -11.36 -7.03
C PHE A 384 -15.22 -11.95 -5.70
N MET A 385 -13.96 -12.36 -5.58
CA MET A 385 -13.38 -13.01 -4.40
C MET A 385 -13.56 -12.23 -3.09
N GLY A 386 -13.76 -10.92 -3.15
CA GLY A 386 -13.97 -10.05 -1.99
C GLY A 386 -13.55 -8.61 -2.24
N PRO A 387 -13.51 -7.77 -1.19
CA PRO A 387 -12.99 -6.41 -1.30
C PRO A 387 -11.58 -6.42 -1.88
N LEU A 388 -11.32 -5.54 -2.86
CA LEU A 388 -10.07 -5.53 -3.62
C LEU A 388 -8.85 -5.19 -2.75
N ASP A 389 -9.04 -4.45 -1.67
CA ASP A 389 -8.00 -3.99 -0.73
C ASP A 389 -7.66 -5.00 0.38
N GLN A 390 -8.25 -6.20 0.35
CA GLN A 390 -8.02 -7.23 1.36
C GLN A 390 -7.38 -8.48 0.76
N ASP A 391 -6.51 -9.12 1.54
CA ASP A 391 -5.95 -10.42 1.19
C ASP A 391 -7.04 -11.49 1.06
N ARG A 392 -6.93 -12.32 0.04
CA ARG A 392 -7.92 -13.38 -0.25
C ARG A 392 -7.25 -14.70 -0.61
N PRO A 393 -7.74 -15.82 -0.07
CA PRO A 393 -7.27 -17.13 -0.49
C PRO A 393 -7.83 -17.48 -1.88
N TRP A 394 -6.96 -17.97 -2.74
CA TRP A 394 -7.34 -18.56 -4.03
C TRP A 394 -7.98 -19.92 -3.82
N GLU A 395 -9.11 -20.16 -4.47
CA GLU A 395 -9.83 -21.42 -4.45
C GLU A 395 -10.30 -21.76 -5.87
N THR A 396 -9.53 -22.58 -6.59
CA THR A 396 -9.80 -22.91 -8.01
C THR A 396 -11.21 -23.46 -8.23
N LYS A 397 -11.74 -24.25 -7.29
CA LYS A 397 -13.11 -24.81 -7.39
C LYS A 397 -14.18 -23.72 -7.42
N SER A 398 -13.92 -22.56 -6.84
CA SER A 398 -14.88 -21.45 -6.80
C SER A 398 -14.97 -20.66 -8.10
N VAL A 399 -14.00 -20.83 -9.02
CA VAL A 399 -14.00 -20.23 -10.38
C VAL A 399 -15.26 -20.63 -11.15
N ILE A 400 -15.73 -21.89 -10.97
CA ILE A 400 -16.94 -22.42 -11.61
C ILE A 400 -18.18 -21.56 -11.31
N GLY A 401 -18.24 -20.89 -10.17
CA GLY A 401 -19.34 -19.98 -9.82
C GLY A 401 -19.45 -18.81 -10.81
N SER A 402 -18.32 -18.22 -11.15
CA SER A 402 -18.23 -17.13 -12.15
C SER A 402 -18.56 -17.62 -13.56
N GLN A 403 -18.06 -18.78 -13.95
CA GLN A 403 -18.41 -19.39 -15.24
C GLN A 403 -19.92 -19.62 -15.39
N ARG A 404 -20.57 -20.15 -14.34
CA ARG A 404 -22.03 -20.35 -14.32
C ARG A 404 -22.82 -19.04 -14.43
N LEU A 405 -22.32 -17.94 -13.90
CA LEU A 405 -22.96 -16.64 -14.07
C LEU A 405 -22.90 -16.21 -15.53
N ILE A 406 -21.74 -16.29 -16.17
CA ILE A 406 -21.55 -15.95 -17.60
C ILE A 406 -22.47 -16.82 -18.48
N GLN A 407 -22.51 -18.13 -18.25
CA GLN A 407 -23.38 -19.05 -19.00
C GLN A 407 -24.88 -18.74 -18.80
N ARG A 408 -25.30 -18.30 -17.61
CA ARG A 408 -26.69 -17.90 -17.37
C ARG A 408 -27.03 -16.58 -18.08
N VAL A 409 -26.12 -15.62 -18.09
CA VAL A 409 -26.29 -14.38 -18.87
C VAL A 409 -26.48 -14.71 -20.35
N TRP A 410 -25.62 -15.59 -20.88
CA TRP A 410 -25.76 -16.05 -22.26
C TRP A 410 -27.14 -16.64 -22.55
N ARG A 411 -27.59 -17.64 -21.77
CA ARG A 411 -28.90 -18.29 -21.94
C ARG A 411 -30.10 -17.37 -21.78
N ASN A 412 -29.97 -16.33 -20.97
CA ASN A 412 -31.04 -15.34 -20.80
C ASN A 412 -31.21 -14.42 -22.03
N LEU A 413 -30.19 -14.32 -22.88
CA LEU A 413 -30.16 -13.38 -24.00
C LEU A 413 -30.04 -14.05 -25.37
N VAL A 414 -29.54 -15.29 -25.41
CA VAL A 414 -29.29 -16.03 -26.67
C VAL A 414 -30.03 -17.36 -26.66
N ASN A 415 -30.68 -17.69 -27.77
CA ASN A 415 -31.23 -19.02 -27.96
C ASN A 415 -30.09 -20.01 -28.31
N GLU A 416 -29.83 -20.98 -27.43
CA GLU A 416 -28.69 -21.91 -27.57
C GLU A 416 -28.84 -22.85 -28.79
N GLU A 417 -30.05 -23.08 -29.30
CA GLU A 417 -30.28 -23.92 -30.49
C GLU A 417 -29.96 -23.18 -31.80
N THR A 418 -30.30 -21.90 -31.87
CA THR A 418 -30.11 -21.10 -33.11
C THR A 418 -28.87 -20.21 -33.06
N GLY A 419 -28.35 -19.93 -31.86
CA GLY A 419 -27.27 -18.97 -31.65
C GLY A 419 -27.68 -17.51 -31.83
N GLU A 420 -28.94 -17.22 -32.04
CA GLU A 420 -29.46 -15.87 -32.26
C GLU A 420 -29.92 -15.20 -30.95
N ILE A 421 -29.97 -13.88 -30.98
CA ILE A 421 -30.43 -13.09 -29.81
C ILE A 421 -31.93 -13.37 -29.57
N ALA A 422 -32.27 -13.60 -28.32
CA ALA A 422 -33.62 -13.91 -27.87
C ALA A 422 -34.12 -12.82 -26.89
N VAL A 423 -34.28 -11.60 -27.40
CA VAL A 423 -34.83 -10.47 -26.64
C VAL A 423 -36.17 -10.03 -27.22
N SER A 424 -36.99 -9.34 -26.42
CA SER A 424 -38.27 -8.77 -26.86
C SER A 424 -38.26 -7.25 -26.80
N ASP A 425 -39.05 -6.61 -27.64
CA ASP A 425 -39.26 -5.15 -27.64
C ASP A 425 -40.32 -4.72 -26.59
N ASN A 426 -40.83 -5.66 -25.81
CA ASN A 426 -41.78 -5.35 -24.73
C ASN A 426 -41.11 -4.50 -23.65
N GLN A 427 -41.91 -3.67 -22.99
CA GLN A 427 -41.43 -2.98 -21.81
C GLN A 427 -41.31 -3.98 -20.65
N PRO A 428 -40.29 -3.84 -19.78
CA PRO A 428 -40.18 -4.68 -18.58
C PRO A 428 -41.33 -4.36 -17.62
N GLU A 429 -41.78 -5.38 -16.90
CA GLU A 429 -42.71 -5.17 -15.78
C GLU A 429 -42.09 -4.25 -14.73
N GLU A 430 -42.93 -3.49 -14.02
CA GLU A 430 -42.48 -2.47 -13.08
C GLU A 430 -41.50 -2.99 -12.02
N PRO A 431 -41.67 -4.18 -11.37
CA PRO A 431 -40.72 -4.68 -10.40
C PRO A 431 -39.31 -4.92 -11.01
N LEU A 432 -39.26 -5.49 -12.20
CA LEU A 432 -38.00 -5.73 -12.91
C LEU A 432 -37.35 -4.42 -13.36
N ASN A 433 -38.15 -3.45 -13.82
CA ASN A 433 -37.65 -2.13 -14.21
C ASN A 433 -37.06 -1.38 -13.03
N ARG A 434 -37.73 -1.38 -11.88
CA ARG A 434 -37.22 -0.78 -10.64
C ARG A 434 -35.92 -1.48 -10.19
N LEU A 435 -35.86 -2.81 -10.22
CA LEU A 435 -34.65 -3.57 -9.90
C LEU A 435 -33.49 -3.21 -10.85
N LEU A 436 -33.74 -3.11 -12.15
CA LEU A 436 -32.74 -2.69 -13.13
C LEU A 436 -32.13 -1.34 -12.74
N HIS A 437 -32.95 -0.32 -12.51
CA HIS A 437 -32.46 1.01 -12.18
C HIS A 437 -31.75 1.08 -10.83
N LYS A 438 -32.20 0.33 -9.80
CA LYS A 438 -31.47 0.16 -8.54
C LYS A 438 -30.11 -0.51 -8.77
N THR A 439 -30.05 -1.52 -9.63
CA THR A 439 -28.81 -2.19 -10.01
C THR A 439 -27.86 -1.23 -10.70
N ILE A 440 -28.33 -0.47 -11.69
CA ILE A 440 -27.52 0.54 -12.40
C ILE A 440 -26.93 1.56 -11.40
N ALA A 441 -27.74 2.14 -10.52
CA ALA A 441 -27.26 3.11 -9.54
C ALA A 441 -26.21 2.50 -8.59
N SER A 442 -26.48 1.30 -8.07
CA SER A 442 -25.58 0.60 -7.13
C SER A 442 -24.27 0.22 -7.80
N VAL A 443 -24.32 -0.35 -9.02
CA VAL A 443 -23.12 -0.74 -9.77
C VAL A 443 -22.28 0.49 -10.12
N ASN A 444 -22.90 1.60 -10.57
CA ASN A 444 -22.17 2.85 -10.81
C ASN A 444 -21.39 3.31 -9.58
N ASN A 445 -22.03 3.31 -8.42
CA ASN A 445 -21.39 3.70 -7.17
C ASN A 445 -20.29 2.71 -6.74
N ASP A 446 -20.52 1.41 -6.91
CA ASP A 446 -19.56 0.37 -6.55
C ASP A 446 -18.34 0.38 -7.47
N MET A 447 -18.52 0.59 -8.78
CA MET A 447 -17.41 0.71 -9.74
C MET A 447 -16.54 1.95 -9.45
N LYS A 448 -17.13 3.12 -9.17
CA LYS A 448 -16.40 4.34 -8.78
C LYS A 448 -15.55 4.15 -7.52
N ASN A 449 -16.00 3.28 -6.61
CA ASN A 449 -15.32 3.00 -5.35
C ASN A 449 -14.48 1.70 -5.37
N LEU A 450 -14.28 1.08 -6.54
CA LEU A 450 -13.53 -0.16 -6.74
C LEU A 450 -14.08 -1.34 -5.92
N ARG A 451 -15.39 -1.34 -5.64
CA ARG A 451 -16.10 -2.43 -4.94
C ARG A 451 -16.69 -3.43 -5.93
N PHE A 452 -15.82 -4.04 -6.73
CA PHE A 452 -16.23 -4.92 -7.82
C PHE A 452 -17.03 -6.13 -7.36
N ASN A 453 -16.71 -6.69 -6.20
CA ASN A 453 -17.42 -7.83 -5.63
C ASN A 453 -18.90 -7.52 -5.36
N THR A 454 -19.22 -6.33 -4.83
CA THR A 454 -20.61 -5.91 -4.61
C THR A 454 -21.30 -5.57 -5.92
N ALA A 455 -20.63 -4.94 -6.88
CA ALA A 455 -21.17 -4.71 -8.22
C ALA A 455 -21.57 -6.04 -8.89
N ILE A 456 -20.71 -7.06 -8.85
CA ILE A 456 -21.00 -8.40 -9.42
C ILE A 456 -22.18 -9.06 -8.69
N ALA A 457 -22.29 -8.93 -7.37
CA ALA A 457 -23.42 -9.43 -6.62
C ALA A 457 -24.74 -8.79 -7.08
N ARG A 458 -24.77 -7.46 -7.30
CA ARG A 458 -25.95 -6.75 -7.81
C ARG A 458 -26.34 -7.20 -9.21
N ILE A 459 -25.36 -7.34 -10.10
CA ILE A 459 -25.59 -7.87 -11.46
C ILE A 459 -26.13 -9.30 -11.38
N THR A 460 -25.63 -10.11 -10.47
CA THR A 460 -26.11 -11.49 -10.26
C THR A 460 -27.56 -11.53 -9.77
N GLU A 461 -27.95 -10.64 -8.85
CA GLU A 461 -29.34 -10.48 -8.39
C GLU A 461 -30.27 -10.15 -9.56
N LEU A 462 -29.92 -9.15 -10.39
CA LEU A 462 -30.68 -8.79 -11.57
C LEU A 462 -30.79 -9.98 -12.56
N ASN A 463 -29.67 -10.64 -12.87
CA ASN A 463 -29.67 -11.78 -13.79
C ASN A 463 -30.50 -12.96 -13.26
N ASN A 464 -30.57 -13.16 -11.96
CA ASN A 464 -31.42 -14.20 -11.36
C ASN A 464 -32.92 -13.89 -11.53
N GLU A 465 -33.32 -12.62 -11.47
CA GLU A 465 -34.72 -12.25 -11.74
C GLU A 465 -35.05 -12.39 -13.24
N ILE A 466 -34.11 -12.02 -14.12
CA ILE A 466 -34.26 -12.26 -15.56
C ILE A 466 -34.45 -13.75 -15.85
N THR A 467 -33.71 -14.63 -15.20
CA THR A 467 -33.83 -16.09 -15.38
C THR A 467 -35.21 -16.66 -15.01
N LYS A 468 -36.01 -15.93 -14.22
CA LYS A 468 -37.38 -16.37 -13.84
C LYS A 468 -38.44 -15.95 -14.85
N LEU A 469 -38.09 -15.15 -15.86
CA LEU A 469 -39.04 -14.72 -16.88
C LEU A 469 -39.51 -15.92 -17.71
N GLU A 470 -40.81 -15.99 -17.93
CA GLU A 470 -41.42 -16.99 -18.83
C GLU A 470 -41.41 -16.55 -20.31
N SER A 471 -40.95 -15.31 -20.57
CA SER A 471 -40.88 -14.68 -21.89
C SER A 471 -39.43 -14.23 -22.18
N PRO A 472 -39.07 -13.96 -23.45
CA PRO A 472 -37.75 -13.40 -23.79
C PRO A 472 -37.46 -12.12 -23.00
N THR A 473 -36.19 -11.94 -22.63
CA THR A 473 -35.73 -10.77 -21.89
C THR A 473 -36.06 -9.46 -22.64
N PRO A 474 -36.69 -8.48 -22.01
CA PRO A 474 -36.89 -7.17 -22.65
C PRO A 474 -35.56 -6.53 -23.05
N ARG A 475 -35.48 -6.02 -24.28
CA ARG A 475 -34.29 -5.31 -24.80
C ARG A 475 -33.87 -4.18 -23.89
N ALA A 476 -34.82 -3.45 -23.32
CA ALA A 476 -34.60 -2.38 -22.34
C ALA A 476 -33.92 -2.83 -21.06
N VAL A 477 -33.86 -4.15 -20.79
CA VAL A 477 -33.12 -4.76 -19.67
C VAL A 477 -31.83 -5.39 -20.14
N ALA A 478 -31.86 -6.05 -21.31
CA ALA A 478 -30.70 -6.75 -21.90
C ALA A 478 -29.53 -5.81 -22.18
N GLU A 479 -29.79 -4.68 -22.85
CA GLU A 479 -28.75 -3.70 -23.20
C GLU A 479 -28.03 -3.13 -21.97
N PRO A 480 -28.73 -2.60 -20.93
CA PRO A 480 -28.05 -2.16 -19.72
C PRO A 480 -27.30 -3.29 -19.00
N LEU A 481 -27.80 -4.52 -18.97
CA LEU A 481 -27.11 -5.66 -18.38
C LEU A 481 -25.76 -5.92 -19.08
N VAL A 482 -25.73 -5.90 -20.42
CA VAL A 482 -24.49 -6.06 -21.19
C VAL A 482 -23.52 -4.92 -20.89
N LEU A 483 -23.99 -3.68 -20.84
CA LEU A 483 -23.17 -2.52 -20.53
C LEU A 483 -22.60 -2.57 -19.10
N LEU A 484 -23.36 -3.06 -18.11
CA LEU A 484 -22.88 -3.24 -16.75
C LEU A 484 -21.81 -4.34 -16.66
N LEU A 485 -21.89 -5.36 -17.51
CA LEU A 485 -20.94 -6.46 -17.57
C LEU A 485 -19.66 -6.10 -18.35
N ALA A 486 -19.73 -5.21 -19.33
CA ALA A 486 -18.62 -4.91 -20.24
C ALA A 486 -17.26 -4.63 -19.55
N PRO A 487 -17.15 -3.82 -18.49
CA PRO A 487 -15.88 -3.62 -17.80
C PRO A 487 -15.38 -4.86 -17.06
N LEU A 488 -16.24 -5.80 -16.72
CA LEU A 488 -15.94 -6.99 -15.94
C LEU A 488 -15.61 -8.19 -16.82
N THR A 489 -16.42 -8.41 -17.86
CA THR A 489 -16.37 -9.54 -18.80
C THR A 489 -16.46 -9.03 -20.25
N PRO A 490 -15.38 -8.42 -20.77
CA PRO A 490 -15.42 -7.68 -22.04
C PRO A 490 -15.73 -8.57 -23.25
N HIS A 491 -15.27 -9.83 -23.30
CA HIS A 491 -15.45 -10.65 -24.48
C HIS A 491 -16.92 -11.08 -24.68
N ILE A 492 -17.57 -11.58 -23.65
CA ILE A 492 -18.99 -11.93 -23.75
C ILE A 492 -19.86 -10.68 -23.95
N ALA A 493 -19.48 -9.56 -23.33
CA ALA A 493 -20.22 -8.31 -23.51
C ALA A 493 -20.16 -7.81 -24.95
N GLU A 494 -18.98 -7.87 -25.59
CA GLU A 494 -18.81 -7.49 -26.99
C GLU A 494 -19.64 -8.40 -27.92
N GLU A 495 -19.56 -9.72 -27.75
CA GLU A 495 -20.33 -10.69 -28.53
C GLU A 495 -21.85 -10.47 -28.39
N LEU A 496 -22.34 -10.24 -27.15
CA LEU A 496 -23.74 -9.95 -26.91
C LEU A 496 -24.18 -8.60 -27.52
N TRP A 497 -23.28 -7.61 -27.47
CA TRP A 497 -23.52 -6.28 -28.02
C TRP A 497 -23.68 -6.31 -29.56
N GLU A 498 -22.82 -7.06 -30.23
CA GLU A 498 -22.95 -7.33 -31.69
C GLU A 498 -24.26 -8.06 -32.01
N LYS A 499 -24.58 -9.11 -31.22
CA LYS A 499 -25.85 -9.86 -31.43
C LYS A 499 -27.10 -9.00 -31.19
N LEU A 500 -27.02 -8.00 -30.31
CA LEU A 500 -28.08 -7.01 -30.13
C LEU A 500 -28.24 -6.05 -31.31
N GLY A 501 -27.36 -6.13 -32.32
CA GLY A 501 -27.42 -5.39 -33.56
C GLY A 501 -26.65 -4.08 -33.58
N TYR A 502 -25.65 -3.92 -32.74
CA TYR A 502 -24.76 -2.75 -32.69
C TYR A 502 -23.49 -3.00 -33.48
N ASP A 503 -23.20 -2.14 -34.49
CA ASP A 503 -22.00 -2.25 -35.31
C ASP A 503 -20.73 -1.73 -34.65
N MET A 504 -20.87 -0.86 -33.66
CA MET A 504 -19.72 -0.30 -32.92
C MET A 504 -19.48 -1.08 -31.64
N SER A 505 -18.20 -1.24 -31.31
CA SER A 505 -17.79 -1.90 -30.06
C SER A 505 -18.47 -1.29 -28.82
N VAL A 506 -18.83 -2.16 -27.89
CA VAL A 506 -19.45 -1.80 -26.60
C VAL A 506 -18.62 -0.79 -25.81
N VAL A 507 -17.31 -0.72 -26.05
CA VAL A 507 -16.40 0.20 -25.35
C VAL A 507 -16.73 1.67 -25.61
N TYR A 508 -17.35 1.98 -26.77
CA TYR A 508 -17.78 3.34 -27.12
C TYR A 508 -19.19 3.67 -26.65
N ALA A 509 -19.92 2.68 -26.14
CA ALA A 509 -21.26 2.90 -25.63
C ALA A 509 -21.23 3.63 -24.28
N LYS A 510 -22.22 4.46 -24.03
CA LYS A 510 -22.34 5.15 -22.74
C LYS A 510 -22.74 4.17 -21.65
N PHE A 511 -22.05 4.23 -20.52
CA PHE A 511 -22.43 3.45 -19.36
C PHE A 511 -23.84 3.85 -18.88
N PRO A 512 -24.69 2.90 -18.46
CA PRO A 512 -26.10 3.18 -18.17
C PRO A 512 -26.27 4.11 -16.96
N VAL A 513 -27.26 4.99 -17.05
CA VAL A 513 -27.61 5.93 -15.97
C VAL A 513 -28.98 5.55 -15.42
N ALA A 514 -29.10 5.53 -14.11
CA ALA A 514 -30.35 5.20 -13.45
C ALA A 514 -31.39 6.34 -13.60
N ASN A 515 -32.65 5.98 -13.75
CA ASN A 515 -33.75 6.92 -13.61
C ASN A 515 -34.07 7.11 -12.11
N GLU A 516 -33.83 8.30 -11.60
CA GLU A 516 -34.01 8.63 -10.18
C GLU A 516 -35.43 8.38 -9.66
N MET A 517 -36.44 8.58 -10.49
CA MET A 517 -37.84 8.33 -10.10
C MET A 517 -38.12 6.85 -9.79
N LEU A 518 -37.37 5.93 -10.41
CA LEU A 518 -37.49 4.50 -10.16
C LEU A 518 -36.66 4.00 -8.96
N LEU A 519 -35.83 4.87 -8.40
CA LEU A 519 -35.06 4.59 -7.18
C LEU A 519 -35.84 4.87 -5.91
N VAL A 520 -36.87 5.70 -5.99
CA VAL A 520 -37.71 6.04 -4.83
C VAL A 520 -38.54 4.81 -4.48
N GLU A 521 -38.40 4.34 -3.25
CA GLU A 521 -39.27 3.28 -2.72
C GLU A 521 -40.56 3.92 -2.20
N ASP A 522 -41.67 3.45 -2.71
CA ASP A 522 -42.96 3.87 -2.19
C ASP A 522 -43.18 3.34 -0.77
N GLU A 523 -42.61 2.17 -0.47
CA GLU A 523 -42.65 1.54 0.86
C GLU A 523 -41.23 1.20 1.34
N VAL A 524 -40.95 1.40 2.61
CA VAL A 524 -39.72 0.98 3.31
C VAL A 524 -40.07 0.03 4.45
N GLU A 525 -39.26 -1.03 4.61
CA GLU A 525 -39.36 -1.93 5.75
C GLU A 525 -38.54 -1.36 6.91
N ILE A 526 -39.20 -0.97 7.99
CA ILE A 526 -38.53 -0.47 9.18
C ILE A 526 -38.69 -1.43 10.38
N PRO A 527 -37.60 -1.65 11.13
CA PRO A 527 -37.66 -2.49 12.33
C PRO A 527 -38.32 -1.75 13.50
N ILE A 528 -39.18 -2.47 14.23
CA ILE A 528 -39.69 -2.02 15.51
C ILE A 528 -38.89 -2.68 16.62
N GLN A 529 -38.38 -1.86 17.51
CA GLN A 529 -37.63 -2.28 18.69
C GLN A 529 -38.44 -2.07 19.97
N ILE A 530 -38.25 -2.93 20.95
CA ILE A 530 -38.68 -2.70 22.34
C ILE A 530 -37.40 -2.71 23.20
N ASN A 531 -37.15 -1.59 23.90
CA ASN A 531 -35.97 -1.39 24.72
C ASN A 531 -34.65 -1.71 23.95
N GLY A 532 -34.55 -1.23 22.69
CA GLY A 532 -33.39 -1.38 21.83
C GLY A 532 -33.24 -2.75 21.14
N LYS A 533 -34.15 -3.71 21.35
CA LYS A 533 -34.13 -5.04 20.70
C LYS A 533 -35.21 -5.15 19.64
N VAL A 534 -34.83 -5.50 18.41
CA VAL A 534 -35.78 -5.71 17.29
C VAL A 534 -36.76 -6.82 17.65
N LYS A 535 -38.06 -6.52 17.50
CA LYS A 535 -39.19 -7.42 17.81
C LYS A 535 -40.09 -7.70 16.61
N SER A 536 -40.29 -6.70 15.74
CA SER A 536 -41.08 -6.81 14.53
C SER A 536 -40.49 -5.95 13.42
N LYS A 537 -41.01 -6.10 12.20
CA LYS A 537 -40.72 -5.24 11.06
C LYS A 537 -42.01 -4.91 10.37
N ILE A 538 -42.19 -3.66 9.96
CA ILE A 538 -43.37 -3.16 9.27
C ILE A 538 -42.99 -2.53 7.94
N LYS A 539 -43.83 -2.71 6.93
CA LYS A 539 -43.75 -1.96 5.67
C LYS A 539 -44.58 -0.71 5.81
N VAL A 540 -44.00 0.42 5.51
CA VAL A 540 -44.62 1.74 5.64
C VAL A 540 -44.28 2.59 4.43
N ASP A 541 -45.12 3.54 4.08
CA ASP A 541 -44.83 4.56 3.06
C ASP A 541 -43.50 5.24 3.39
N SER A 542 -42.64 5.39 2.41
CA SER A 542 -41.31 6.03 2.58
C SER A 542 -41.39 7.48 3.06
N ASN A 543 -42.52 8.16 2.79
CA ASN A 543 -42.82 9.52 3.19
C ASN A 543 -43.76 9.57 4.41
N ALA A 544 -44.00 8.45 5.11
CA ALA A 544 -44.85 8.43 6.30
C ALA A 544 -44.30 9.35 7.38
N SER A 545 -45.18 10.16 7.96
CA SER A 545 -44.80 11.06 9.07
C SER A 545 -44.42 10.25 10.33
N ASP A 546 -43.70 10.89 11.24
CA ASP A 546 -43.28 10.25 12.49
C ASP A 546 -44.51 9.81 13.32
N GLU A 547 -45.60 10.54 13.26
CA GLU A 547 -46.85 10.20 13.91
C GLU A 547 -47.48 8.96 13.29
N ALA A 548 -47.53 8.89 11.95
CA ALA A 548 -48.03 7.71 11.23
C ALA A 548 -47.20 6.47 11.52
N LEU A 549 -45.86 6.61 11.53
CA LEU A 549 -44.93 5.54 11.86
C LEU A 549 -45.13 5.01 13.30
N GLN A 550 -45.34 5.91 14.24
CA GLN A 550 -45.64 5.56 15.62
C GLN A 550 -46.98 4.81 15.74
N GLU A 551 -48.00 5.26 15.03
CA GLU A 551 -49.33 4.63 15.04
C GLU A 551 -49.30 3.22 14.45
N ILE A 552 -48.67 3.07 13.27
CA ILE A 552 -48.51 1.75 12.60
C ILE A 552 -47.70 0.81 13.48
N ALA A 553 -46.59 1.27 14.09
CA ALA A 553 -45.76 0.46 14.95
C ALA A 553 -46.49 -0.03 16.21
N LEU A 554 -47.32 0.79 16.80
CA LEU A 554 -48.16 0.43 17.96
C LEU A 554 -49.34 -0.46 17.58
N ALA A 555 -49.80 -0.41 16.32
CA ALA A 555 -50.85 -1.27 15.80
C ALA A 555 -50.38 -2.67 15.43
N ASP A 556 -49.08 -2.94 15.27
CA ASP A 556 -48.51 -4.24 14.94
C ASP A 556 -48.91 -5.30 15.97
N GLU A 557 -49.49 -6.39 15.53
CA GLU A 557 -50.04 -7.47 16.40
C GLU A 557 -49.01 -8.04 17.37
N LYS A 558 -47.75 -8.24 16.89
CA LYS A 558 -46.65 -8.78 17.68
C LYS A 558 -46.22 -7.81 18.77
N ILE A 559 -46.18 -6.54 18.44
CA ILE A 559 -45.84 -5.45 19.38
C ILE A 559 -46.95 -5.30 20.41
N ARG A 560 -48.22 -5.29 20.00
CA ARG A 560 -49.36 -5.22 20.91
C ARG A 560 -49.36 -6.39 21.91
N SER A 561 -49.07 -7.58 21.46
CA SER A 561 -48.98 -8.77 22.33
C SER A 561 -47.84 -8.67 23.34
N LEU A 562 -46.72 -8.08 22.96
CA LEU A 562 -45.54 -7.92 23.83
C LEU A 562 -45.71 -6.79 24.87
N LEU A 563 -46.48 -5.77 24.54
CA LEU A 563 -46.81 -4.67 25.46
C LEU A 563 -47.87 -5.05 26.49
N ALA A 564 -48.57 -6.20 26.30
CA ALA A 564 -49.53 -6.78 27.25
C ALA A 564 -50.53 -5.76 27.88
N SER A 565 -51.08 -4.87 27.08
CA SER A 565 -52.02 -3.80 27.45
C SER A 565 -51.44 -2.67 28.33
N SER A 566 -50.15 -2.63 28.56
CA SER A 566 -49.52 -1.47 29.22
C SER A 566 -49.10 -0.39 28.21
N ALA A 567 -49.30 0.86 28.54
CA ALA A 567 -48.89 1.97 27.68
C ALA A 567 -47.36 2.11 27.65
N PRO A 568 -46.74 2.35 26.49
CA PRO A 568 -45.29 2.59 26.41
C PRO A 568 -44.93 3.89 27.13
N LYS A 569 -43.77 3.92 27.80
CA LYS A 569 -43.27 5.14 28.45
C LYS A 569 -42.87 6.20 27.43
N LYS A 570 -42.33 5.77 26.31
CA LYS A 570 -41.90 6.65 25.21
C LYS A 570 -41.80 5.88 23.91
N VAL A 571 -42.14 6.49 22.80
CA VAL A 571 -41.88 5.98 21.45
C VAL A 571 -40.90 6.93 20.77
N ILE A 572 -39.82 6.40 20.26
CA ILE A 572 -38.77 7.16 19.55
C ILE A 572 -38.81 6.70 18.10
N VAL A 573 -39.15 7.59 17.20
CA VAL A 573 -39.14 7.37 15.76
C VAL A 573 -37.90 7.98 15.19
N ILE A 574 -37.19 7.23 14.35
CA ILE A 574 -36.11 7.72 13.47
C ILE A 574 -36.64 7.49 12.06
N SER A 575 -37.14 8.56 11.45
CA SER A 575 -37.76 8.55 10.12
C SER A 575 -36.97 7.69 9.12
N GLY A 576 -37.63 6.77 8.41
CA GLY A 576 -37.03 5.88 7.42
C GLY A 576 -36.03 4.84 7.96
N LYS A 577 -35.82 4.76 9.30
CA LYS A 577 -34.82 3.85 9.87
C LYS A 577 -35.35 2.86 10.90
N LEU A 578 -36.04 3.33 11.92
CA LEU A 578 -36.59 2.45 12.96
C LEU A 578 -37.61 3.15 13.87
N VAL A 579 -38.45 2.36 14.55
CA VAL A 579 -39.25 2.82 15.69
C VAL A 579 -38.78 2.03 16.93
N ASN A 580 -38.40 2.74 17.99
CA ASN A 580 -38.02 2.15 19.27
C ASN A 580 -39.03 2.51 20.37
N ILE A 581 -39.67 1.51 20.93
CA ILE A 581 -40.63 1.60 21.99
C ILE A 581 -39.94 1.35 23.32
N VAL A 582 -39.97 2.34 24.21
CA VAL A 582 -39.47 2.20 25.58
C VAL A 582 -40.67 1.82 26.47
N HIS A 583 -40.58 0.63 27.06
CA HIS A 583 -41.63 0.04 27.87
C HIS A 583 -41.18 -0.25 29.31
#